data_d820076725feaad8967260e827117850
#
_entry.id   d820076725feaad8967260e827117850
#
_cell.length_a   1.000
_cell.length_b   1.000
_cell.length_c   1.000
_cell.angle_alpha   90.00
_cell.angle_beta   90.00
_cell.angle_gamma   90.00
#
_symmetry.space_group_name_H-M   'P 1'
#
loop_
_entity.id
_entity.type
_entity.pdbx_description
1 polymer ?
#
loop_
_entity_poly.entity_id
_entity_poly.type
_entity_poly.pdbx_seq_one_letter_code
_entity_poly.pdbx_strand_id
1 'polypeptide(L)'
;MPVPAGFQPLYTTLGSQLHTPWSARPQAHGPGPIWGAHLLVADSNDGPALLAPGRLAAVELTLERFKQLGIQGVSVAIGYPLLTPAFNPQSADYLEFYKAVAAMVRARGMTFSVEQIVLFDNSNFSPWTFDLSGLTMGQMIAENHQMAQTIIDDLHPDYLTIMHEPDTFAVLTGKNEFFEPTGVLAYVRGVLDGLNRGSTKVGAGSGTWSGPTYAEAILQSSVDYLDMHIYWVNPSSVAAGRQMIALARAHGKPLVIDEAWLYKSVGEGVEGSPGLAGNEAGFRRDVFSFFEALDKRFLLDAARFAKTSGAVYFAPYWSNYFFSYLEYDPFTEGLSYKELVTELAPMAVEAAVVGDRFTGTGGTYARIIRRGG
;
A
#
# COMPACT_ATOMS: atom_id res chain seq x y z
N MET A 1 -7.81 18.85 17.66
CA MET A 1 -8.90 19.75 17.26
C MET A 1 -10.25 19.11 17.53
N PRO A 2 -11.34 19.86 17.80
CA PRO A 2 -12.66 19.31 17.83
C PRO A 2 -13.06 18.88 16.40
N VAL A 3 -13.79 17.77 16.29
CA VAL A 3 -14.32 17.28 15.02
C VAL A 3 -15.39 18.25 14.52
N PRO A 4 -15.30 18.77 13.28
CA PRO A 4 -16.32 19.65 12.71
C PRO A 4 -17.68 18.97 12.66
N ALA A 5 -18.77 19.74 12.86
CA ALA A 5 -20.12 19.19 12.98
C ALA A 5 -20.53 18.31 11.76
N GLY A 6 -20.13 18.70 10.56
CA GLY A 6 -20.42 17.95 9.33
C GLY A 6 -19.75 16.57 9.26
N PHE A 7 -18.66 16.35 9.99
CA PHE A 7 -17.94 15.08 10.02
C PHE A 7 -18.25 14.23 11.27
N GLN A 8 -18.98 14.76 12.24
CA GLN A 8 -19.26 14.07 13.48
C GLN A 8 -19.94 12.69 13.31
N PRO A 9 -20.94 12.51 12.41
CA PRO A 9 -21.55 11.21 12.18
C PRO A 9 -20.54 10.19 11.65
N LEU A 10 -19.75 10.56 10.62
CA LEU A 10 -18.71 9.70 10.05
C LEU A 10 -17.67 9.32 11.11
N TYR A 11 -17.14 10.31 11.82
CA TYR A 11 -16.12 10.12 12.86
C TYR A 11 -16.60 9.15 13.96
N THR A 12 -17.85 9.31 14.40
CA THR A 12 -18.47 8.42 15.40
C THR A 12 -18.61 6.99 14.89
N THR A 13 -19.04 6.82 13.62
CA THR A 13 -19.19 5.52 13.00
C THR A 13 -17.84 4.81 12.86
N LEU A 14 -16.83 5.48 12.32
CA LEU A 14 -15.46 4.95 12.22
C LEU A 14 -14.91 4.59 13.61
N GLY A 15 -15.09 5.45 14.59
CA GLY A 15 -14.71 5.20 15.97
C GLY A 15 -15.36 3.95 16.55
N SER A 16 -16.64 3.70 16.25
CA SER A 16 -17.36 2.50 16.70
C SER A 16 -16.87 1.22 15.97
N GLN A 17 -16.56 1.32 14.70
CA GLN A 17 -15.99 0.20 13.92
C GLN A 17 -14.61 -0.22 14.43
N LEU A 18 -13.77 0.72 14.84
CA LEU A 18 -12.48 0.44 15.48
C LEU A 18 -12.64 -0.23 16.87
N HIS A 19 -13.82 -0.14 17.51
CA HIS A 19 -14.13 -0.91 18.71
C HIS A 19 -14.49 -2.37 18.45
N THR A 20 -14.75 -2.74 17.20
CA THR A 20 -14.99 -4.14 16.82
C THR A 20 -13.74 -4.95 17.13
N PRO A 21 -13.85 -6.12 17.79
CA PRO A 21 -12.68 -6.82 18.30
C PRO A 21 -11.79 -7.34 17.17
N TRP A 22 -10.79 -6.56 16.78
CA TRP A 22 -9.62 -7.04 16.06
C TRP A 22 -8.87 -8.07 16.94
N SER A 23 -9.09 -8.00 18.26
CA SER A 23 -8.53 -8.87 19.26
C SER A 23 -9.26 -10.21 19.34
N ALA A 24 -8.91 -11.18 18.49
CA ALA A 24 -8.85 -12.54 18.99
C ALA A 24 -7.74 -12.56 20.08
N ARG A 25 -7.97 -13.32 21.17
CA ARG A 25 -6.98 -13.42 22.27
C ARG A 25 -5.60 -13.70 21.69
N PRO A 26 -4.56 -12.96 22.10
CA PRO A 26 -3.24 -13.13 21.55
C PRO A 26 -2.73 -14.56 21.82
N GLN A 27 -2.49 -15.29 20.74
CA GLN A 27 -1.64 -16.48 20.75
C GLN A 27 -0.33 -16.16 20.02
N ALA A 28 0.21 -14.97 20.25
CA ALA A 28 1.47 -14.59 19.64
C ALA A 28 2.62 -15.26 20.41
N HIS A 29 3.09 -16.35 19.89
CA HIS A 29 4.33 -17.02 20.31
C HIS A 29 5.38 -16.89 19.20
N GLY A 30 5.78 -15.66 18.85
CA GLY A 30 6.79 -15.43 17.82
C GLY A 30 7.35 -14.01 17.86
N PRO A 31 8.44 -13.76 17.13
CA PRO A 31 8.89 -12.40 16.89
C PRO A 31 7.76 -11.63 16.19
N GLY A 32 7.64 -10.32 16.46
CA GLY A 32 6.73 -9.45 15.73
C GLY A 32 7.13 -9.37 14.24
N PRO A 33 6.26 -8.79 13.38
CA PRO A 33 6.60 -8.56 11.98
C PRO A 33 7.78 -7.58 11.86
N ILE A 34 8.41 -7.55 10.70
CA ILE A 34 9.21 -6.40 10.27
C ILE A 34 8.24 -5.23 10.16
N TRP A 35 8.50 -4.17 10.93
CA TRP A 35 7.67 -2.96 10.93
C TRP A 35 8.12 -2.04 9.81
N GLY A 36 7.37 -2.05 8.71
CA GLY A 36 7.62 -1.27 7.51
C GLY A 36 6.81 0.02 7.43
N ALA A 37 6.93 0.71 6.32
CA ALA A 37 6.07 1.79 5.87
C ALA A 37 6.23 2.01 4.36
N HIS A 38 5.18 2.47 3.68
CA HIS A 38 5.30 2.86 2.28
C HIS A 38 6.13 4.14 2.13
N LEU A 39 7.03 4.12 1.15
CA LEU A 39 7.86 5.26 0.78
C LEU A 39 7.16 6.06 -0.33
N LEU A 40 6.10 6.79 0.04
CA LEU A 40 5.23 7.49 -0.91
C LEU A 40 5.97 8.49 -1.81
N VAL A 41 7.09 9.05 -1.35
CA VAL A 41 7.95 9.91 -2.17
C VAL A 41 8.63 9.16 -3.33
N ALA A 42 8.52 7.82 -3.39
CA ALA A 42 8.99 6.98 -4.49
C ALA A 42 7.85 6.19 -5.15
N ASP A 43 6.58 6.55 -4.91
CA ASP A 43 5.43 5.90 -5.52
C ASP A 43 5.38 6.18 -7.03
N SER A 44 5.23 5.15 -7.83
CA SER A 44 5.18 5.25 -9.30
C SER A 44 4.03 6.11 -9.83
N ASN A 45 2.96 6.27 -9.05
CA ASN A 45 1.85 7.13 -9.41
C ASN A 45 2.20 8.64 -9.39
N ASP A 46 3.33 9.03 -8.78
CA ASP A 46 3.85 10.40 -8.89
C ASP A 46 4.35 10.75 -10.31
N GLY A 47 4.50 9.76 -11.17
CA GLY A 47 4.78 9.95 -12.58
C GLY A 47 6.11 10.64 -12.86
N PRO A 48 6.13 11.61 -13.80
CA PRO A 48 7.36 12.34 -14.16
C PRO A 48 8.02 13.08 -13.00
N ALA A 49 7.28 13.36 -11.91
CA ALA A 49 7.84 14.00 -10.72
C ALA A 49 8.92 13.15 -10.03
N LEU A 50 8.93 11.83 -10.25
CA LEU A 50 10.00 10.94 -9.76
C LEU A 50 11.37 11.26 -10.34
N LEU A 51 11.41 11.73 -11.59
CA LEU A 51 12.64 12.10 -12.29
C LEU A 51 13.01 13.57 -12.11
N ALA A 52 12.23 14.34 -11.33
CA ALA A 52 12.51 15.74 -11.08
C ALA A 52 13.81 15.93 -10.26
N PRO A 53 14.56 17.02 -10.51
CA PRO A 53 15.72 17.36 -9.68
C PRO A 53 15.34 17.43 -8.19
N GLY A 54 16.14 16.81 -7.35
CA GLY A 54 15.93 16.78 -5.90
C GLY A 54 15.06 15.63 -5.37
N ARG A 55 14.35 14.85 -6.22
CA ARG A 55 13.51 13.74 -5.78
C ARG A 55 14.29 12.70 -4.97
N LEU A 56 15.48 12.30 -5.44
CA LEU A 56 16.33 11.36 -4.69
C LEU A 56 16.79 11.93 -3.34
N ALA A 57 17.04 13.21 -3.24
CA ALA A 57 17.35 13.85 -1.95
C ALA A 57 16.14 13.83 -0.99
N ALA A 58 14.92 14.02 -1.51
CA ALA A 58 13.69 13.87 -0.73
C ALA A 58 13.49 12.42 -0.27
N VAL A 59 13.77 11.43 -1.12
CA VAL A 59 13.77 10.01 -0.75
C VAL A 59 14.76 9.76 0.39
N GLU A 60 16.00 10.20 0.24
CA GLU A 60 17.04 10.02 1.25
C GLU A 60 16.62 10.61 2.59
N LEU A 61 16.11 11.84 2.60
CA LEU A 61 15.67 12.51 3.82
C LEU A 61 14.49 11.80 4.47
N THR A 62 13.51 11.33 3.67
CA THR A 62 12.37 10.56 4.19
C THR A 62 12.83 9.24 4.84
N LEU A 63 13.79 8.54 4.24
CA LEU A 63 14.38 7.34 4.82
C LEU A 63 15.09 7.62 6.15
N GLU A 64 15.77 8.76 6.30
CA GLU A 64 16.34 9.17 7.60
C GLU A 64 15.25 9.40 8.65
N ARG A 65 14.12 10.00 8.28
CA ARG A 65 12.97 10.17 9.18
C ARG A 65 12.34 8.83 9.57
N PHE A 66 12.24 7.90 8.62
CA PHE A 66 11.78 6.54 8.89
C PHE A 66 12.69 5.84 9.90
N LYS A 67 14.00 5.97 9.74
CA LYS A 67 14.97 5.43 10.70
C LYS A 67 14.81 6.02 12.11
N GLN A 68 14.54 7.31 12.23
CA GLN A 68 14.27 7.97 13.53
C GLN A 68 13.00 7.41 14.20
N LEU A 69 11.97 7.07 13.42
CA LEU A 69 10.77 6.39 13.91
C LEU A 69 11.02 4.92 14.29
N GLY A 70 12.15 4.34 13.86
CA GLY A 70 12.50 2.95 14.10
C GLY A 70 11.94 1.99 13.04
N ILE A 71 11.48 2.50 11.89
CA ILE A 71 10.97 1.69 10.77
C ILE A 71 12.07 0.79 10.27
N GLN A 72 11.74 -0.48 10.04
CA GLN A 72 12.66 -1.58 9.76
C GLN A 72 12.64 -2.03 8.30
N GLY A 73 11.59 -1.69 7.59
CA GLY A 73 11.40 -2.03 6.17
C GLY A 73 10.70 -0.91 5.42
N VAL A 74 10.81 -0.95 4.11
CA VAL A 74 10.23 0.04 3.20
C VAL A 74 9.53 -0.68 2.07
N SER A 75 8.29 -0.30 1.79
CA SER A 75 7.52 -0.73 0.64
C SER A 75 7.48 0.37 -0.42
N VAL A 76 7.63 -0.01 -1.67
CA VAL A 76 7.56 0.89 -2.82
C VAL A 76 6.63 0.31 -3.87
N ALA A 77 5.64 1.09 -4.29
CA ALA A 77 4.77 0.74 -5.39
C ALA A 77 5.42 1.07 -6.74
N ILE A 78 5.62 0.06 -7.60
CA ILE A 78 6.14 0.20 -8.96
C ILE A 78 5.09 -0.32 -9.93
N GLY A 79 4.42 0.61 -10.61
CA GLY A 79 3.27 0.28 -11.44
C GLY A 79 3.63 -0.17 -12.86
N TYR A 80 3.01 -1.26 -13.31
CA TYR A 80 3.00 -1.62 -14.72
C TYR A 80 2.21 -0.55 -15.52
N PRO A 81 2.70 -0.06 -16.66
CA PRO A 81 3.87 -0.51 -17.44
C PRO A 81 5.12 0.39 -17.30
N LEU A 82 5.38 1.01 -16.15
CA LEU A 82 6.44 2.02 -15.97
C LEU A 82 7.82 1.57 -16.45
N LEU A 83 8.21 0.34 -16.11
CA LEU A 83 9.52 -0.22 -16.47
C LEU A 83 9.50 -1.04 -17.77
N THR A 84 8.44 -0.89 -18.58
CA THR A 84 8.27 -1.63 -19.83
C THR A 84 8.61 -0.72 -21.02
N PRO A 85 9.74 -0.93 -21.73
CA PRO A 85 10.20 -0.04 -22.82
C PRO A 85 9.19 0.13 -23.96
N ALA A 86 8.37 -0.89 -24.22
CA ALA A 86 7.34 -0.84 -25.26
C ALA A 86 6.24 0.23 -24.97
N PHE A 87 6.01 0.57 -23.71
CA PHE A 87 5.00 1.54 -23.28
C PHE A 87 5.60 2.84 -22.80
N ASN A 88 6.79 2.79 -22.18
CA ASN A 88 7.43 3.95 -21.59
C ASN A 88 8.85 4.14 -22.14
N PRO A 89 9.09 5.12 -23.04
CA PRO A 89 10.43 5.40 -23.55
C PRO A 89 11.46 5.79 -22.46
N GLN A 90 11.00 6.27 -21.31
CA GLN A 90 11.84 6.65 -20.17
C GLN A 90 11.98 5.50 -19.15
N SER A 91 11.56 4.29 -19.48
CA SER A 91 11.61 3.13 -18.57
C SER A 91 12.99 2.90 -17.95
N ALA A 92 14.07 3.15 -18.72
CA ALA A 92 15.45 3.06 -18.23
C ALA A 92 15.77 4.11 -17.15
N ASP A 93 15.28 5.35 -17.31
CA ASP A 93 15.50 6.43 -16.33
C ASP A 93 14.78 6.11 -15.01
N TYR A 94 13.55 5.58 -15.09
CA TYR A 94 12.82 5.12 -13.91
C TYR A 94 13.50 3.92 -13.24
N LEU A 95 14.04 2.99 -14.01
CA LEU A 95 14.79 1.87 -13.47
C LEU A 95 16.01 2.36 -12.69
N GLU A 96 16.79 3.30 -13.23
CA GLU A 96 17.94 3.90 -12.53
C GLU A 96 17.50 4.66 -11.26
N PHE A 97 16.37 5.35 -11.29
CA PHE A 97 15.79 5.96 -10.09
C PHE A 97 15.53 4.90 -9.01
N TYR A 98 14.85 3.80 -9.33
CA TYR A 98 14.54 2.75 -8.35
C TYR A 98 15.78 1.98 -7.89
N LYS A 99 16.80 1.82 -8.73
CA LYS A 99 18.11 1.27 -8.31
C LYS A 99 18.75 2.14 -7.25
N ALA A 100 18.69 3.46 -7.42
CA ALA A 100 19.18 4.39 -6.40
C ALA A 100 18.36 4.30 -5.11
N VAL A 101 17.02 4.24 -5.18
CA VAL A 101 16.13 4.03 -4.02
C VAL A 101 16.50 2.74 -3.29
N ALA A 102 16.59 1.61 -4.00
CA ALA A 102 16.93 0.31 -3.44
C ALA A 102 18.31 0.32 -2.75
N ALA A 103 19.31 1.01 -3.34
CA ALA A 103 20.61 1.19 -2.73
C ALA A 103 20.54 2.00 -1.41
N MET A 104 19.76 3.08 -1.38
CA MET A 104 19.56 3.90 -0.18
C MET A 104 18.88 3.13 0.96
N VAL A 105 17.89 2.28 0.64
CA VAL A 105 17.18 1.42 1.60
C VAL A 105 18.15 0.41 2.20
N ARG A 106 18.89 -0.32 1.35
CA ARG A 106 19.88 -1.31 1.81
C ARG A 106 21.03 -0.70 2.62
N ALA A 107 21.50 0.49 2.25
CA ALA A 107 22.54 1.19 3.00
C ALA A 107 22.12 1.51 4.44
N ARG A 108 20.82 1.53 4.72
CA ARG A 108 20.25 1.73 6.06
C ARG A 108 19.93 0.43 6.81
N GLY A 109 20.20 -0.72 6.18
CA GLY A 109 19.88 -2.05 6.73
C GLY A 109 18.37 -2.30 6.83
N MET A 110 17.56 -1.64 6.02
CA MET A 110 16.11 -1.83 5.98
C MET A 110 15.76 -2.94 4.99
N THR A 111 14.72 -3.70 5.30
CA THR A 111 14.08 -4.63 4.37
C THR A 111 13.44 -3.85 3.23
N PHE A 112 13.58 -4.33 2.01
CA PHE A 112 13.03 -3.72 0.82
C PHE A 112 11.92 -4.58 0.23
N SER A 113 10.68 -4.08 0.25
CA SER A 113 9.52 -4.66 -0.39
C SER A 113 9.13 -3.86 -1.62
N VAL A 114 8.75 -4.53 -2.68
CA VAL A 114 8.19 -3.92 -3.90
C VAL A 114 6.82 -4.49 -4.17
N GLU A 115 5.86 -3.63 -4.41
CA GLU A 115 4.55 -3.99 -4.94
C GLU A 115 4.50 -3.64 -6.42
N GLN A 116 4.39 -4.66 -7.27
CA GLN A 116 4.15 -4.49 -8.69
C GLN A 116 2.66 -4.26 -8.89
N ILE A 117 2.27 -3.01 -8.90
CA ILE A 117 0.89 -2.57 -9.10
C ILE A 117 0.58 -2.37 -10.59
N VAL A 118 -0.63 -1.91 -10.92
CA VAL A 118 -0.96 -1.26 -12.20
C VAL A 118 -1.05 0.23 -11.94
N LEU A 119 -0.42 1.06 -12.78
CA LEU A 119 -0.49 2.52 -12.65
C LEU A 119 -1.93 3.01 -12.78
N PHE A 120 -2.30 3.97 -11.96
CA PHE A 120 -3.58 4.64 -12.03
C PHE A 120 -3.56 5.65 -13.18
N ASP A 121 -4.05 5.25 -14.35
CA ASP A 121 -4.16 6.12 -15.50
C ASP A 121 -5.42 6.99 -15.44
N ASN A 122 -5.36 8.19 -16.04
CA ASN A 122 -6.49 9.13 -16.14
C ASN A 122 -7.21 9.41 -14.82
N SER A 123 -6.53 9.28 -13.69
CA SER A 123 -7.10 9.54 -12.37
C SER A 123 -6.49 10.78 -11.73
N ASN A 124 -7.14 11.29 -10.67
CA ASN A 124 -6.58 12.38 -9.87
C ASN A 124 -5.37 11.95 -9.02
N PHE A 125 -5.02 10.66 -9.04
CA PHE A 125 -3.89 10.09 -8.31
C PHE A 125 -2.61 10.04 -9.12
N SER A 126 -2.72 10.04 -10.45
CA SER A 126 -1.57 9.80 -11.30
C SER A 126 -1.70 10.61 -12.59
N PRO A 127 -0.60 11.21 -13.08
CA PRO A 127 -0.59 11.89 -14.35
C PRO A 127 -0.47 10.95 -15.56
N TRP A 128 -0.44 9.64 -15.34
CA TRP A 128 -0.25 8.65 -16.39
C TRP A 128 -1.48 8.48 -17.28
N THR A 129 -1.22 8.18 -18.54
CA THR A 129 -2.24 7.90 -19.55
C THR A 129 -1.76 6.74 -20.42
N PHE A 130 -1.90 5.51 -19.90
CA PHE A 130 -1.55 4.31 -20.67
C PHE A 130 -2.83 3.60 -21.13
N ASP A 131 -2.91 3.24 -22.40
CA ASP A 131 -4.00 2.41 -22.91
C ASP A 131 -3.60 0.92 -22.86
N LEU A 132 -4.12 0.21 -21.88
CA LEU A 132 -3.92 -1.23 -21.70
C LEU A 132 -5.07 -2.05 -22.26
N SER A 133 -6.12 -1.43 -22.80
CA SER A 133 -7.35 -2.09 -23.23
C SER A 133 -7.11 -3.07 -24.39
N GLY A 134 -6.18 -2.76 -25.27
CA GLY A 134 -5.81 -3.59 -26.44
C GLY A 134 -4.99 -4.84 -26.10
N LEU A 135 -4.46 -4.97 -24.89
CA LEU A 135 -3.67 -6.15 -24.51
C LEU A 135 -4.57 -7.37 -24.26
N THR A 136 -4.15 -8.52 -24.72
CA THR A 136 -4.72 -9.80 -24.27
C THR A 136 -4.19 -10.15 -22.89
N MET A 137 -4.89 -11.01 -22.16
CA MET A 137 -4.41 -11.52 -20.87
C MET A 137 -3.03 -12.19 -20.99
N GLY A 138 -2.78 -12.94 -22.08
CA GLY A 138 -1.48 -13.58 -22.32
C GLY A 138 -0.34 -12.56 -22.50
N GLN A 139 -0.59 -11.47 -23.23
CA GLN A 139 0.39 -10.37 -23.36
C GLN A 139 0.63 -9.69 -22.01
N MET A 140 -0.43 -9.42 -21.28
CA MET A 140 -0.32 -8.80 -19.97
C MET A 140 0.49 -9.66 -18.98
N ILE A 141 0.28 -10.98 -18.99
CA ILE A 141 1.07 -11.92 -18.20
C ILE A 141 2.55 -11.86 -18.61
N ALA A 142 2.86 -11.90 -19.90
CA ALA A 142 4.23 -11.88 -20.40
C ALA A 142 4.96 -10.57 -20.04
N GLU A 143 4.29 -9.43 -20.20
CA GLU A 143 4.84 -8.12 -19.87
C GLU A 143 5.08 -7.96 -18.35
N ASN A 144 4.12 -8.41 -17.54
CA ASN A 144 4.27 -8.36 -16.07
C ASN A 144 5.33 -9.35 -15.56
N HIS A 145 5.48 -10.51 -16.19
CA HIS A 145 6.60 -11.42 -15.94
C HIS A 145 7.93 -10.74 -16.20
N GLN A 146 8.07 -10.09 -17.38
CA GLN A 146 9.31 -9.39 -17.75
C GLN A 146 9.60 -8.24 -16.76
N MET A 147 8.59 -7.47 -16.36
CA MET A 147 8.76 -6.40 -15.39
C MET A 147 9.15 -6.96 -14.01
N ALA A 148 8.53 -8.05 -13.56
CA ALA A 148 8.89 -8.73 -12.31
C ALA A 148 10.35 -9.21 -12.34
N GLN A 149 10.79 -9.80 -13.48
CA GLN A 149 12.18 -10.23 -13.64
C GLN A 149 13.15 -9.04 -13.57
N THR A 150 12.83 -7.92 -14.25
CA THR A 150 13.62 -6.67 -14.17
C THR A 150 13.72 -6.16 -12.73
N ILE A 151 12.62 -6.15 -11.99
CA ILE A 151 12.61 -5.73 -10.57
C ILE A 151 13.51 -6.65 -9.74
N ILE A 152 13.45 -7.96 -9.95
CA ILE A 152 14.29 -8.92 -9.22
C ILE A 152 15.76 -8.74 -9.56
N ASP A 153 16.10 -8.66 -10.85
CA ASP A 153 17.49 -8.66 -11.32
C ASP A 153 18.22 -7.34 -11.05
N ASP A 154 17.51 -6.22 -11.07
CA ASP A 154 18.13 -4.90 -10.92
C ASP A 154 17.94 -4.30 -9.52
N LEU A 155 16.80 -4.54 -8.86
CA LEU A 155 16.49 -3.95 -7.56
C LEU A 155 16.77 -4.90 -6.39
N HIS A 156 16.74 -6.22 -6.62
CA HIS A 156 16.97 -7.26 -5.61
C HIS A 156 16.12 -7.06 -4.33
N PRO A 157 14.79 -6.95 -4.41
CA PRO A 157 13.96 -6.77 -3.23
C PRO A 157 13.95 -8.04 -2.36
N ASP A 158 13.72 -7.88 -1.05
CA ASP A 158 13.49 -9.01 -0.15
C ASP A 158 12.11 -9.64 -0.42
N TYR A 159 11.12 -8.80 -0.75
CA TYR A 159 9.74 -9.19 -1.07
C TYR A 159 9.29 -8.51 -2.37
N LEU A 160 8.61 -9.26 -3.23
CA LEU A 160 7.96 -8.77 -4.44
C LEU A 160 6.52 -9.29 -4.49
N THR A 161 5.54 -8.41 -4.34
CA THR A 161 4.13 -8.72 -4.55
C THR A 161 3.77 -8.43 -6.01
N ILE A 162 3.47 -9.48 -6.82
CA ILE A 162 3.19 -9.36 -8.26
C ILE A 162 1.73 -9.05 -8.59
N MET A 163 0.86 -9.11 -7.61
CA MET A 163 -0.55 -8.73 -7.63
C MET A 163 -1.02 -8.56 -6.19
N HIS A 164 -1.63 -7.44 -5.88
CA HIS A 164 -2.08 -7.10 -4.53
C HIS A 164 -3.60 -6.94 -4.41
N GLU A 165 -4.26 -6.45 -5.47
CA GLU A 165 -5.70 -6.17 -5.52
C GLU A 165 -6.29 -6.56 -6.88
N PRO A 166 -6.77 -7.80 -7.05
CA PRO A 166 -7.31 -8.28 -8.32
C PRO A 166 -8.44 -7.41 -8.88
N ASP A 167 -9.31 -6.93 -8.02
CA ASP A 167 -10.42 -6.05 -8.39
C ASP A 167 -9.93 -4.67 -8.89
N THR A 168 -8.90 -4.10 -8.28
CA THR A 168 -8.23 -2.89 -8.77
C THR A 168 -7.57 -3.14 -10.14
N PHE A 169 -6.87 -4.28 -10.30
CA PHE A 169 -6.32 -4.68 -11.61
C PHE A 169 -7.41 -4.80 -12.68
N ALA A 170 -8.57 -5.38 -12.35
CA ALA A 170 -9.70 -5.49 -13.28
C ALA A 170 -10.14 -4.13 -13.81
N VAL A 171 -10.31 -3.16 -12.92
CA VAL A 171 -10.77 -1.82 -13.28
C VAL A 171 -9.73 -1.07 -14.10
N LEU A 172 -8.48 -1.05 -13.66
CA LEU A 172 -7.41 -0.28 -14.31
C LEU A 172 -7.02 -0.85 -15.68
N THR A 173 -7.17 -2.15 -15.88
CA THR A 173 -6.81 -2.80 -17.13
C THR A 173 -8.00 -3.10 -18.05
N GLY A 174 -9.21 -2.98 -17.55
CA GLY A 174 -10.44 -3.40 -18.26
C GLY A 174 -10.54 -4.91 -18.47
N LYS A 175 -9.78 -5.73 -17.71
CA LYS A 175 -9.77 -7.20 -17.84
C LYS A 175 -10.70 -7.82 -16.80
N ASN A 176 -11.88 -8.23 -17.25
CA ASN A 176 -12.88 -8.85 -16.38
C ASN A 176 -12.44 -10.17 -15.76
N GLU A 177 -11.44 -10.83 -16.36
CA GLU A 177 -10.84 -12.06 -15.84
C GLU A 177 -10.30 -11.90 -14.41
N PHE A 178 -9.90 -10.68 -14.02
CA PHE A 178 -9.44 -10.41 -12.66
C PHE A 178 -10.57 -10.32 -11.61
N PHE A 179 -11.83 -10.23 -12.04
CA PHE A 179 -12.97 -10.41 -11.13
C PHE A 179 -13.23 -11.88 -10.80
N GLU A 180 -12.59 -12.81 -11.53
CA GLU A 180 -12.78 -14.23 -11.35
C GLU A 180 -11.55 -14.86 -10.67
N PRO A 181 -11.69 -15.64 -9.60
CA PRO A 181 -10.58 -16.30 -8.91
C PRO A 181 -9.72 -17.18 -9.85
N THR A 182 -10.35 -17.79 -10.87
CA THR A 182 -9.65 -18.61 -11.86
C THR A 182 -8.77 -17.77 -12.79
N GLY A 183 -9.21 -16.57 -13.16
CA GLY A 183 -8.41 -15.62 -13.94
C GLY A 183 -7.23 -15.08 -13.15
N VAL A 184 -7.45 -14.75 -11.87
CA VAL A 184 -6.39 -14.35 -10.92
C VAL A 184 -5.34 -15.46 -10.79
N LEU A 185 -5.77 -16.71 -10.59
CA LEU A 185 -4.86 -17.85 -10.50
C LEU A 185 -4.06 -18.06 -11.79
N ALA A 186 -4.71 -17.92 -12.94
CA ALA A 186 -4.06 -18.04 -14.24
C ALA A 186 -2.99 -16.96 -14.43
N TYR A 187 -3.30 -15.72 -14.09
CA TYR A 187 -2.34 -14.61 -14.12
C TYR A 187 -1.15 -14.85 -13.20
N VAL A 188 -1.40 -15.13 -11.91
CA VAL A 188 -0.35 -15.34 -10.92
C VAL A 188 0.57 -16.49 -11.34
N ARG A 189 0.01 -17.62 -11.80
CA ARG A 189 0.80 -18.74 -12.31
C ARG A 189 1.63 -18.34 -13.52
N GLY A 190 1.03 -17.62 -14.47
CA GLY A 190 1.72 -17.22 -15.70
C GLY A 190 2.86 -16.24 -15.44
N VAL A 191 2.70 -15.28 -14.51
CA VAL A 191 3.79 -14.38 -14.12
C VAL A 191 4.91 -15.14 -13.38
N LEU A 192 4.57 -16.14 -12.57
CA LEU A 192 5.55 -16.94 -11.81
C LEU A 192 6.28 -17.99 -12.67
N ASP A 193 5.72 -18.38 -13.82
CA ASP A 193 6.27 -19.45 -14.64
C ASP A 193 7.63 -19.04 -15.24
N GLY A 194 8.67 -19.80 -14.92
CA GLY A 194 10.03 -19.51 -15.36
C GLY A 194 10.71 -18.31 -14.67
N LEU A 195 10.06 -17.63 -13.73
CA LEU A 195 10.64 -16.49 -13.02
C LEU A 195 11.84 -16.91 -12.16
N ASN A 196 12.99 -16.31 -12.43
CA ASN A 196 14.19 -16.50 -11.62
C ASN A 196 14.16 -15.57 -10.40
N ARG A 197 13.76 -16.12 -9.26
CA ARG A 197 13.53 -15.32 -8.04
C ARG A 197 14.82 -14.97 -7.28
N GLY A 198 15.92 -15.69 -7.50
CA GLY A 198 17.11 -15.54 -6.68
C GLY A 198 16.79 -15.71 -5.18
N SER A 199 17.11 -14.70 -4.39
CA SER A 199 16.75 -14.62 -2.95
C SER A 199 15.42 -13.91 -2.66
N THR A 200 14.82 -13.27 -3.66
CA THR A 200 13.56 -12.54 -3.53
C THR A 200 12.39 -13.49 -3.24
N LYS A 201 11.62 -13.20 -2.22
CA LYS A 201 10.35 -13.88 -1.97
C LYS A 201 9.27 -13.23 -2.82
N VAL A 202 8.56 -14.04 -3.61
CA VAL A 202 7.52 -13.56 -4.51
C VAL A 202 6.15 -13.97 -4.01
N GLY A 203 5.27 -13.00 -3.80
CA GLY A 203 3.92 -13.18 -3.30
C GLY A 203 2.86 -12.56 -4.20
N ALA A 204 1.62 -12.82 -3.85
CA ALA A 204 0.45 -12.16 -4.36
C ALA A 204 -0.63 -12.11 -3.28
N GLY A 205 -1.62 -11.23 -3.45
CA GLY A 205 -2.61 -11.01 -2.42
C GLY A 205 -3.92 -10.42 -2.88
N SER A 206 -4.69 -9.98 -1.92
CA SER A 206 -5.96 -9.27 -2.13
C SER A 206 -6.34 -8.43 -0.92
N GLY A 207 -7.25 -7.49 -1.14
CA GLY A 207 -7.84 -6.72 -0.05
C GLY A 207 -8.83 -7.51 0.79
N THR A 208 -8.95 -7.18 2.07
CA THR A 208 -9.94 -7.79 2.98
C THR A 208 -11.40 -7.52 2.56
N TRP A 209 -11.64 -6.53 1.72
CA TRP A 209 -12.97 -6.22 1.18
C TRP A 209 -13.41 -7.19 0.09
N SER A 210 -12.48 -7.77 -0.66
CA SER A 210 -12.77 -8.74 -1.73
C SER A 210 -13.04 -10.15 -1.18
N GLY A 211 -12.85 -10.36 0.12
CA GLY A 211 -13.06 -11.64 0.79
C GLY A 211 -11.94 -12.66 0.55
N PRO A 212 -12.07 -13.88 1.08
CA PRO A 212 -11.00 -14.88 1.06
C PRO A 212 -10.87 -15.63 -0.27
N THR A 213 -11.80 -15.45 -1.22
CA THR A 213 -11.87 -16.29 -2.44
C THR A 213 -10.66 -16.10 -3.35
N TYR A 214 -10.16 -14.87 -3.48
CA TYR A 214 -8.93 -14.62 -4.21
C TYR A 214 -7.71 -15.22 -3.50
N ALA A 215 -7.65 -15.08 -2.18
CA ALA A 215 -6.56 -15.67 -1.39
C ALA A 215 -6.50 -17.19 -1.54
N GLU A 216 -7.65 -17.87 -1.55
CA GLU A 216 -7.72 -19.31 -1.79
C GLU A 216 -7.20 -19.70 -3.17
N ALA A 217 -7.55 -18.94 -4.22
CA ALA A 217 -7.06 -19.17 -5.57
C ALA A 217 -5.53 -18.93 -5.66
N ILE A 218 -5.04 -17.81 -5.14
CA ILE A 218 -3.62 -17.44 -5.14
C ILE A 218 -2.77 -18.51 -4.45
N LEU A 219 -3.22 -19.03 -3.32
CA LEU A 219 -2.52 -20.06 -2.53
C LEU A 219 -2.41 -21.42 -3.25
N GLN A 220 -3.13 -21.64 -4.35
CA GLN A 220 -2.94 -22.80 -5.24
C GLN A 220 -1.76 -22.62 -6.21
N SER A 221 -1.12 -21.46 -6.22
CA SER A 221 0.08 -21.18 -7.03
C SER A 221 1.37 -21.42 -6.24
N SER A 222 2.51 -21.15 -6.86
CA SER A 222 3.83 -21.29 -6.23
C SER A 222 4.33 -20.02 -5.51
N VAL A 223 3.44 -19.14 -5.05
CA VAL A 223 3.81 -17.95 -4.26
C VAL A 223 4.56 -18.34 -2.99
N ASP A 224 5.48 -17.49 -2.53
CA ASP A 224 6.21 -17.70 -1.28
C ASP A 224 5.44 -17.20 -0.06
N TYR A 225 4.54 -16.24 -0.22
CA TYR A 225 3.69 -15.66 0.81
C TYR A 225 2.35 -15.20 0.25
N LEU A 226 1.37 -15.03 1.14
CA LEU A 226 0.12 -14.34 0.83
C LEU A 226 0.25 -12.90 1.30
N ASP A 227 -0.09 -11.94 0.44
CA ASP A 227 -0.24 -10.56 0.81
C ASP A 227 -1.71 -10.22 1.15
N MET A 228 -1.90 -9.25 2.04
CA MET A 228 -3.22 -8.82 2.49
C MET A 228 -3.27 -7.32 2.72
N HIS A 229 -4.18 -6.63 2.06
CA HIS A 229 -4.43 -5.21 2.26
C HIS A 229 -5.60 -4.96 3.21
N ILE A 230 -5.48 -3.95 4.08
CA ILE A 230 -6.48 -3.63 5.11
C ILE A 230 -6.81 -2.14 5.06
N TYR A 231 -7.97 -1.81 4.51
CA TYR A 231 -8.45 -0.42 4.46
C TYR A 231 -9.78 -0.21 5.20
N TRP A 232 -10.65 -1.22 5.20
CA TRP A 232 -11.89 -1.17 5.97
C TRP A 232 -11.80 -1.99 7.25
N VAL A 233 -12.40 -1.45 8.30
CA VAL A 233 -12.40 -2.06 9.63
C VAL A 233 -13.80 -2.49 10.07
N ASN A 234 -14.73 -2.61 9.13
CA ASN A 234 -16.05 -3.14 9.43
C ASN A 234 -15.98 -4.65 9.78
N PRO A 235 -17.02 -5.21 10.44
CA PRO A 235 -16.98 -6.61 10.89
C PRO A 235 -16.75 -7.62 9.77
N SER A 236 -17.25 -7.39 8.56
CA SER A 236 -17.07 -8.30 7.42
C SER A 236 -15.62 -8.33 6.93
N SER A 237 -14.97 -7.17 6.77
CA SER A 237 -13.56 -7.09 6.35
C SER A 237 -12.63 -7.73 7.38
N VAL A 238 -12.88 -7.53 8.67
CA VAL A 238 -12.10 -8.17 9.73
C VAL A 238 -12.30 -9.69 9.73
N ALA A 239 -13.53 -10.16 9.49
CA ALA A 239 -13.80 -11.60 9.37
C ALA A 239 -13.11 -12.20 8.14
N ALA A 240 -13.14 -11.51 6.99
CA ALA A 240 -12.43 -11.91 5.77
C ALA A 240 -10.90 -12.00 6.01
N GLY A 241 -10.30 -10.99 6.64
CA GLY A 241 -8.88 -11.02 6.99
C GLY A 241 -8.51 -12.23 7.85
N ARG A 242 -9.37 -12.62 8.82
CA ARG A 242 -9.14 -13.84 9.62
C ARG A 242 -9.22 -15.11 8.79
N GLN A 243 -10.13 -15.17 7.81
CA GLN A 243 -10.22 -16.32 6.90
C GLN A 243 -8.97 -16.41 6.02
N MET A 244 -8.47 -15.27 5.48
CA MET A 244 -7.23 -15.23 4.72
C MET A 244 -6.04 -15.72 5.55
N ILE A 245 -5.93 -15.32 6.81
CA ILE A 245 -4.89 -15.83 7.75
C ILE A 245 -5.00 -17.34 7.91
N ALA A 246 -6.22 -17.86 8.10
CA ALA A 246 -6.44 -19.31 8.27
C ALA A 246 -6.04 -20.07 6.99
N LEU A 247 -6.36 -19.56 5.81
CA LEU A 247 -5.96 -20.11 4.51
C LEU A 247 -4.44 -20.10 4.34
N ALA A 248 -3.77 -18.98 4.60
CA ALA A 248 -2.31 -18.89 4.51
C ALA A 248 -1.64 -19.92 5.41
N ARG A 249 -2.09 -20.06 6.67
CA ARG A 249 -1.60 -21.08 7.61
C ARG A 249 -1.85 -22.50 7.13
N ALA A 250 -3.03 -22.80 6.60
CA ALA A 250 -3.36 -24.12 6.07
C ALA A 250 -2.46 -24.52 4.91
N HIS A 251 -2.01 -23.55 4.11
CA HIS A 251 -1.06 -23.76 3.01
C HIS A 251 0.40 -23.61 3.43
N GLY A 252 0.70 -23.37 4.71
CA GLY A 252 2.06 -23.20 5.23
C GLY A 252 2.76 -21.95 4.68
N LYS A 253 1.99 -20.93 4.28
CA LYS A 253 2.53 -19.69 3.71
C LYS A 253 2.59 -18.58 4.75
N PRO A 254 3.71 -17.82 4.83
CA PRO A 254 3.77 -16.58 5.58
C PRO A 254 2.70 -15.58 5.12
N LEU A 255 2.30 -14.70 6.03
CA LEU A 255 1.44 -13.55 5.74
C LEU A 255 2.27 -12.28 5.71
N VAL A 256 2.11 -11.49 4.67
CA VAL A 256 2.56 -10.11 4.57
C VAL A 256 1.31 -9.21 4.64
N ILE A 257 1.41 -8.06 5.27
CA ILE A 257 0.41 -7.00 5.24
C ILE A 257 1.15 -5.76 4.74
N ASP A 258 1.24 -5.64 3.42
CA ASP A 258 2.06 -4.58 2.82
C ASP A 258 1.32 -3.25 2.75
N GLU A 259 -0.02 -3.26 2.75
CA GLU A 259 -0.82 -2.04 2.85
C GLU A 259 -1.85 -2.12 3.97
N ALA A 260 -1.85 -1.11 4.82
CA ALA A 260 -2.87 -0.94 5.85
C ALA A 260 -3.11 0.54 6.14
N TRP A 261 -4.37 0.99 6.04
CA TRP A 261 -4.79 2.32 6.49
C TRP A 261 -6.30 2.36 6.78
N LEU A 262 -6.73 3.35 7.54
CA LEU A 262 -8.15 3.56 7.83
C LEU A 262 -8.80 4.40 6.74
N TYR A 263 -9.67 3.83 5.92
CA TYR A 263 -10.51 4.63 5.03
C TYR A 263 -11.50 5.52 5.82
N LYS A 264 -11.57 6.79 5.44
CA LYS A 264 -12.53 7.77 6.00
C LYS A 264 -13.86 7.73 5.22
N SER A 265 -14.40 6.51 5.03
CA SER A 265 -15.66 6.27 4.34
C SER A 265 -16.42 5.11 5.02
N VAL A 266 -17.75 5.18 5.00
CA VAL A 266 -18.65 4.14 5.51
C VAL A 266 -19.69 3.83 4.42
N GLY A 267 -19.33 3.01 3.44
CA GLY A 267 -20.27 2.50 2.45
C GLY A 267 -20.67 3.45 1.31
N GLU A 268 -19.98 4.57 1.12
CA GLU A 268 -20.19 5.42 -0.05
C GLU A 268 -19.48 4.84 -1.27
N GLY A 269 -20.15 3.96 -2.01
CA GLY A 269 -19.76 3.58 -3.37
C GLY A 269 -18.55 2.64 -3.48
N VAL A 270 -18.09 2.05 -2.37
CA VAL A 270 -16.84 1.28 -2.34
C VAL A 270 -17.05 -0.22 -2.09
N GLU A 271 -18.22 -0.64 -1.59
CA GLU A 271 -18.58 -2.06 -1.61
C GLU A 271 -18.85 -2.48 -3.07
N GLY A 272 -17.85 -3.15 -3.67
CA GLY A 272 -17.93 -3.64 -5.05
C GLY A 272 -17.51 -2.65 -6.13
N SER A 273 -17.00 -1.47 -5.77
CA SER A 273 -16.29 -0.58 -6.69
C SER A 273 -14.81 -0.66 -6.41
N PRO A 274 -14.07 -1.50 -7.13
CA PRO A 274 -12.62 -1.48 -7.06
C PRO A 274 -12.16 -0.14 -7.61
N GLY A 275 -11.20 0.45 -6.95
CA GLY A 275 -10.53 1.64 -7.46
C GLY A 275 -11.04 2.95 -6.90
N LEU A 276 -10.12 3.80 -6.94
CA LEU A 276 -10.04 5.13 -6.38
C LEU A 276 -10.99 6.15 -6.99
N ALA A 277 -11.55 5.89 -8.17
CA ALA A 277 -12.41 6.82 -8.91
C ALA A 277 -13.67 7.29 -8.12
N GLY A 278 -14.09 6.53 -7.10
CA GLY A 278 -15.18 6.90 -6.20
C GLY A 278 -14.75 7.43 -4.83
N ASN A 279 -13.43 7.49 -4.55
CA ASN A 279 -12.91 7.73 -3.19
C ASN A 279 -12.28 9.10 -2.96
N GLU A 280 -12.37 10.02 -3.91
CA GLU A 280 -11.85 11.38 -3.72
C GLU A 280 -12.31 12.01 -2.41
N ALA A 281 -13.57 11.78 -2.03
CA ALA A 281 -14.11 12.26 -0.75
C ALA A 281 -13.40 11.62 0.46
N GLY A 282 -13.03 10.34 0.40
CA GLY A 282 -12.28 9.64 1.44
C GLY A 282 -10.88 10.23 1.60
N PHE A 283 -10.14 10.33 0.51
CA PHE A 283 -8.77 10.87 0.53
C PHE A 283 -8.71 12.36 0.86
N ARG A 284 -9.73 13.14 0.43
CA ARG A 284 -9.87 14.52 0.87
C ARG A 284 -10.03 14.63 2.39
N ARG A 285 -10.70 13.67 3.02
CA ARG A 285 -10.88 13.62 4.48
C ARG A 285 -9.61 13.21 5.20
N ASP A 286 -8.81 12.34 4.61
CA ASP A 286 -7.57 11.82 5.21
C ASP A 286 -6.58 12.90 5.61
N VAL A 287 -6.53 14.01 4.85
CA VAL A 287 -5.55 15.07 5.09
C VAL A 287 -5.77 15.83 6.40
N PHE A 288 -6.95 15.74 7.03
CA PHE A 288 -7.32 16.61 8.15
C PHE A 288 -6.92 16.07 9.53
N SER A 289 -6.30 16.93 10.31
CA SER A 289 -5.76 16.64 11.63
C SER A 289 -6.79 16.14 12.66
N PHE A 290 -8.07 16.46 12.51
CA PHE A 290 -9.10 15.99 13.44
C PHE A 290 -9.35 14.47 13.33
N PHE A 291 -8.91 13.79 12.25
CA PHE A 291 -8.92 12.34 12.14
C PHE A 291 -7.71 11.65 12.79
N GLU A 292 -6.67 12.37 13.15
CA GLU A 292 -5.44 11.81 13.72
C GLU A 292 -5.69 10.84 14.89
N ALA A 293 -6.69 11.11 15.72
CA ALA A 293 -7.01 10.23 16.85
C ALA A 293 -7.52 8.86 16.41
N LEU A 294 -8.26 8.78 15.29
CA LEU A 294 -8.71 7.53 14.70
C LEU A 294 -7.56 6.79 14.04
N ASP A 295 -6.67 7.50 13.34
CA ASP A 295 -5.49 6.90 12.70
C ASP A 295 -4.53 6.28 13.72
N LYS A 296 -4.28 6.97 14.82
CA LYS A 296 -3.51 6.42 15.95
C LYS A 296 -4.12 5.14 16.52
N ARG A 297 -5.44 5.11 16.64
CA ARG A 297 -6.15 3.95 17.13
C ARG A 297 -6.11 2.80 16.13
N PHE A 298 -6.35 3.11 14.84
CA PHE A 298 -6.23 2.13 13.77
C PHE A 298 -4.86 1.45 13.77
N LEU A 299 -3.77 2.24 13.84
CA LEU A 299 -2.41 1.69 13.87
C LEU A 299 -2.18 0.76 15.05
N LEU A 300 -2.70 1.08 16.24
CA LEU A 300 -2.61 0.21 17.41
C LEU A 300 -3.34 -1.12 17.19
N ASP A 301 -4.53 -1.08 16.60
CA ASP A 301 -5.35 -2.27 16.38
C ASP A 301 -4.79 -3.11 15.21
N ALA A 302 -4.39 -2.47 14.10
CA ALA A 302 -3.79 -3.15 12.94
C ALA A 302 -2.43 -3.78 13.29
N ALA A 303 -1.59 -3.10 14.06
CA ALA A 303 -0.32 -3.66 14.51
C ALA A 303 -0.53 -4.87 15.45
N ARG A 304 -1.50 -4.80 16.35
CA ARG A 304 -1.88 -5.95 17.19
C ARG A 304 -2.39 -7.11 16.32
N PHE A 305 -3.22 -6.81 15.32
CA PHE A 305 -3.72 -7.80 14.38
C PHE A 305 -2.57 -8.45 13.60
N ALA A 306 -1.64 -7.67 13.04
CA ALA A 306 -0.47 -8.18 12.34
C ALA A 306 0.37 -9.12 13.24
N LYS A 307 0.65 -8.70 14.47
CA LYS A 307 1.40 -9.52 15.43
C LYS A 307 0.69 -10.81 15.79
N THR A 308 -0.61 -10.76 16.10
CA THR A 308 -1.40 -11.94 16.49
C THR A 308 -1.71 -12.88 15.33
N SER A 309 -1.73 -12.36 14.09
CA SER A 309 -1.84 -13.16 12.88
C SER A 309 -0.55 -13.89 12.52
N GLY A 310 0.59 -13.50 13.09
CA GLY A 310 1.90 -14.03 12.72
C GLY A 310 2.39 -13.50 11.39
N ALA A 311 1.97 -12.29 11.01
CA ALA A 311 2.50 -11.61 9.83
C ALA A 311 4.02 -11.45 9.96
N VAL A 312 4.74 -11.63 8.86
CA VAL A 312 6.19 -11.48 8.82
C VAL A 312 6.61 -10.06 8.44
N TYR A 313 5.71 -9.30 7.83
CA TYR A 313 5.89 -7.91 7.44
C TYR A 313 4.58 -7.14 7.63
N PHE A 314 4.66 -5.87 8.00
CA PHE A 314 3.51 -4.98 8.16
C PHE A 314 3.90 -3.55 7.79
N ALA A 315 3.22 -2.94 6.83
CA ALA A 315 3.46 -1.56 6.40
C ALA A 315 2.18 -0.73 6.33
N PRO A 316 2.07 0.37 7.08
CA PRO A 316 1.07 1.40 6.82
C PRO A 316 1.32 2.10 5.48
N TYR A 317 0.24 2.26 4.69
CA TYR A 317 0.35 2.86 3.34
C TYR A 317 0.57 4.38 3.42
N TRP A 318 -0.34 5.12 4.06
CA TRP A 318 -0.28 6.58 4.12
C TRP A 318 0.73 7.09 5.16
N SER A 319 2.00 6.75 4.96
CA SER A 319 3.12 7.15 5.84
C SER A 319 3.38 8.66 5.88
N ASN A 320 2.89 9.43 4.92
CA ASN A 320 2.90 10.90 4.91
C ASN A 320 2.24 11.48 6.16
N TYR A 321 1.21 10.82 6.72
CA TYR A 321 0.56 11.24 7.97
C TYR A 321 1.38 10.97 9.23
N PHE A 322 2.55 10.36 9.11
CA PHE A 322 3.53 10.36 10.19
C PHE A 322 4.19 11.73 10.37
N PHE A 323 4.13 12.58 9.36
CA PHE A 323 4.81 13.86 9.32
C PHE A 323 3.88 15.06 9.40
N SER A 324 2.75 15.06 8.70
CA SER A 324 1.86 16.21 8.67
C SER A 324 0.40 15.83 8.41
N TYR A 325 -0.49 16.62 8.97
CA TYR A 325 -1.89 16.80 8.60
C TYR A 325 -2.15 18.26 8.32
N LEU A 326 -3.24 18.55 7.65
CA LEU A 326 -3.75 19.91 7.47
C LEU A 326 -4.83 20.22 8.50
N GLU A 327 -4.92 21.49 8.89
CA GLU A 327 -6.02 21.99 9.69
C GLU A 327 -7.28 22.14 8.82
N TYR A 328 -8.45 21.80 9.39
CA TYR A 328 -9.73 22.06 8.75
C TYR A 328 -10.20 23.46 9.11
N ASP A 329 -10.29 24.35 8.13
CA ASP A 329 -10.75 25.71 8.23
C ASP A 329 -11.47 26.15 6.93
N PRO A 330 -12.08 27.36 6.88
CA PRO A 330 -12.79 27.81 5.67
C PRO A 330 -11.91 27.88 4.41
N PHE A 331 -10.59 28.03 4.54
CA PHE A 331 -9.69 28.03 3.41
C PHE A 331 -9.53 26.60 2.86
N THR A 332 -9.15 25.63 3.68
CA THR A 332 -8.92 24.23 3.29
C THR A 332 -10.21 23.52 2.87
N GLU A 333 -11.35 23.91 3.47
CA GLU A 333 -12.66 23.42 3.07
C GLU A 333 -13.02 23.79 1.62
N GLY A 334 -12.66 25.01 1.20
CA GLY A 334 -12.96 25.57 -0.11
C GLY A 334 -12.08 25.05 -1.25
N LEU A 335 -10.96 24.38 -0.97
CA LEU A 335 -10.04 23.89 -1.98
C LEU A 335 -10.63 22.71 -2.77
N SER A 336 -10.28 22.58 -4.04
CA SER A 336 -10.54 21.39 -4.84
C SER A 336 -9.73 20.20 -4.33
N TYR A 337 -10.03 18.99 -4.80
CA TYR A 337 -9.26 17.79 -4.49
C TYR A 337 -7.79 17.99 -4.88
N LYS A 338 -7.54 18.46 -6.10
CA LYS A 338 -6.19 18.71 -6.61
C LYS A 338 -5.41 19.67 -5.70
N GLU A 339 -5.97 20.82 -5.40
CA GLU A 339 -5.31 21.82 -4.55
C GLU A 339 -5.02 21.31 -3.14
N LEU A 340 -5.97 20.56 -2.57
CA LEU A 340 -5.85 20.08 -1.18
C LEU A 340 -4.94 18.86 -1.06
N VAL A 341 -5.20 17.81 -1.86
CA VAL A 341 -4.59 16.48 -1.69
C VAL A 341 -3.30 16.33 -2.51
N THR A 342 -3.27 16.90 -3.74
CA THR A 342 -2.11 16.72 -4.63
C THR A 342 -1.11 17.88 -4.60
N GLU A 343 -1.47 19.02 -4.00
CA GLU A 343 -0.57 20.17 -3.91
C GLU A 343 -0.28 20.55 -2.45
N LEU A 344 -1.28 20.98 -1.66
CA LEU A 344 -1.07 21.54 -0.33
C LEU A 344 -0.60 20.49 0.70
N ALA A 345 -1.22 19.30 0.72
CA ALA A 345 -0.85 18.26 1.67
C ALA A 345 0.59 17.74 1.44
N PRO A 346 1.06 17.44 0.21
CA PRO A 346 2.45 17.09 -0.04
C PRO A 346 3.44 18.18 0.36
N MET A 347 3.14 19.45 0.12
CA MET A 347 3.99 20.58 0.56
C MET A 347 4.11 20.62 2.09
N ALA A 348 3.03 20.38 2.81
CA ALA A 348 3.04 20.34 4.28
C ALA A 348 3.86 19.15 4.80
N VAL A 349 3.79 18.00 4.14
CA VAL A 349 4.58 16.80 4.44
C VAL A 349 6.07 17.08 4.19
N GLU A 350 6.42 17.64 3.03
CA GLU A 350 7.80 18.00 2.70
C GLU A 350 8.39 18.96 3.74
N ALA A 351 7.65 20.02 4.07
CA ALA A 351 8.07 20.98 5.09
C ALA A 351 8.24 20.34 6.48
N ALA A 352 7.46 19.32 6.81
CA ALA A 352 7.59 18.58 8.06
C ALA A 352 8.81 17.64 8.04
N VAL A 353 9.04 16.93 6.93
CA VAL A 353 10.19 16.04 6.73
C VAL A 353 11.50 16.85 6.78
N VAL A 354 11.57 17.99 6.09
CA VAL A 354 12.72 18.90 6.14
C VAL A 354 12.93 19.45 7.55
N GLY A 355 11.84 19.85 8.22
CA GLY A 355 11.86 20.43 9.56
C GLY A 355 11.98 19.43 10.71
N ASP A 356 12.20 18.13 10.43
CA ASP A 356 12.31 17.07 11.45
C ASP A 356 11.11 17.00 12.41
N ARG A 357 9.89 17.10 11.85
CA ARG A 357 8.65 17.12 12.61
C ARG A 357 7.84 15.86 12.39
N PHE A 358 7.25 15.35 13.46
CA PHE A 358 6.39 14.18 13.46
C PHE A 358 5.03 14.51 14.09
N THR A 359 4.00 13.87 13.57
CA THR A 359 2.65 13.89 14.16
C THR A 359 2.53 12.95 15.35
N GLY A 360 1.42 13.02 16.06
CA GLY A 360 1.10 12.01 17.07
C GLY A 360 0.89 10.62 16.46
N THR A 361 0.49 10.53 15.19
CA THR A 361 0.40 9.27 14.42
C THR A 361 1.78 8.65 14.22
N GLY A 362 2.76 9.39 13.71
CA GLY A 362 4.15 8.93 13.60
C GLY A 362 4.73 8.54 14.95
N GLY A 363 4.53 9.36 15.98
CA GLY A 363 4.95 9.06 17.36
C GLY A 363 4.27 7.80 17.93
N THR A 364 3.03 7.51 17.53
CA THR A 364 2.33 6.27 17.92
C THR A 364 2.94 5.06 17.24
N TYR A 365 3.21 5.14 15.93
CA TYR A 365 3.86 4.05 15.20
C TYR A 365 5.26 3.75 15.76
N ALA A 366 6.05 4.77 16.03
CA ALA A 366 7.36 4.60 16.68
C ALA A 366 7.25 3.89 18.05
N ARG A 367 6.20 4.15 18.86
CA ARG A 367 5.97 3.42 20.11
C ARG A 367 5.58 1.96 19.91
N ILE A 368 4.77 1.67 18.87
CA ILE A 368 4.42 0.30 18.48
C ILE A 368 5.71 -0.48 18.17
N ILE A 369 6.54 0.05 17.29
CA ILE A 369 7.81 -0.57 16.88
C ILE A 369 8.70 -0.87 18.09
N ARG A 370 8.94 0.13 18.95
CA ARG A 370 9.79 -0.03 20.14
C ARG A 370 9.28 -1.08 21.13
N ARG A 371 7.98 -1.34 21.17
CA ARG A 371 7.37 -2.35 22.04
C ARG A 371 7.24 -3.73 21.39
N GLY A 372 7.63 -3.86 20.12
CA GLY A 372 7.45 -5.09 19.36
C GLY A 372 5.98 -5.38 19.03
N GLY A 373 5.19 -4.32 18.91
CA GLY A 373 3.74 -4.35 18.62
C GLY A 373 2.88 -4.48 19.86
#